data_c81b24242415fd26b09a8cb0d99f394b
#
_entry.id   c81b24242415fd26b09a8cb0d99f394b
#
_cell.length_a   1.000
_cell.length_b   1.000
_cell.length_c   1.000
_cell.angle_alpha   90.00
_cell.angle_beta   90.00
_cell.angle_gamma   90.00
#
_symmetry.space_group_name_H-M   'P 1'
#
loop_
_entity.id
_entity.type
_entity.pdbx_description
1 polymer ?
#
loop_
_entity_poly.entity_id
_entity_poly.type
_entity_poly.pdbx_seq_one_letter_code
_entity_poly.pdbx_strand_id
1 'polypeptide(L)'
;MSDAIRVRRLAAIAACLFSIAAFVSACGGSSSSNSSSASGAAASSSSSSSSTQSTGTPKSGGSITVLESAGFAGDWPAGLDPATNVNGAADQTQMDAIYGELWELAEGGKLRPDLATGYKFSDGGKTITVNLRPGVKFSDGTPFNAQAVVFNWTRDLASPCTCKPVLPGKPVITAQGPSTVQIKLAAPDGAFIDQLQDSNFSWIASPTALKKMGEQAFKLKPVGAGPFTVVSDTLSNTLVLKKNPNYWESGHPFLDQLTVKTTAGDESALEAIQAGQGNAYEGMSSTKLVNSFKSANATVTQEPSTSPYDIQFNTKIPPFNNKNARLAIYYATNAALLDQKLFGNVYPVTESFTAPAGLFYEQNVPGYPTYDLAKAKALVKQLGGLNINYFTITQPQTQDMMVAMQQMWKQAGINASIHFYGLAQLIKQFAGPWQIAFQTAGAWDPAAGVGLGFRFLSASPFSGVHDPKLDALILGAQAAVAPAARKKLYDQAAAYIAQNAYGPFLFPISGWNIAKGAQGPGLTTPIPSVAVNPQILWEDVSAS
;
A
#
# COMPACT_ATOMS: atom_id res chain seq x y z
N MET A 1 8.03 48.84 -24.27
CA MET A 1 7.72 48.58 -25.69
C MET A 1 7.12 47.22 -25.69
N SER A 2 5.89 47.20 -25.57
CA SER A 2 4.72 47.05 -26.48
C SER A 2 4.55 45.58 -26.80
N ASP A 3 3.57 44.96 -26.23
CA ASP A 3 2.14 44.89 -26.60
C ASP A 3 1.85 43.92 -27.74
N ALA A 4 1.00 42.97 -27.38
CA ALA A 4 -0.15 42.48 -28.12
C ALA A 4 0.06 41.71 -29.44
N ILE A 5 -0.36 40.46 -29.42
CA ILE A 5 -1.37 40.02 -30.39
C ILE A 5 -2.39 39.10 -29.69
N ARG A 6 -3.58 39.65 -29.63
CA ARG A 6 -4.87 39.08 -29.25
C ARG A 6 -5.47 38.24 -30.39
N VAL A 7 -6.16 37.13 -29.99
CA VAL A 7 -7.58 36.86 -30.27
C VAL A 7 -8.00 36.35 -31.66
N ARG A 8 -8.80 35.31 -31.59
CA ARG A 8 -9.95 34.88 -32.40
C ARG A 8 -9.78 33.59 -33.23
N ARG A 9 -10.57 32.61 -32.86
CA ARG A 9 -11.92 32.21 -33.37
C ARG A 9 -12.38 31.00 -32.54
N LEU A 10 -13.38 31.05 -31.76
CA LEU A 10 -14.85 31.14 -31.86
C LEU A 10 -15.47 30.28 -32.98
N ALA A 11 -16.20 29.26 -32.48
CA ALA A 11 -17.57 28.86 -32.81
C ALA A 11 -17.87 28.20 -34.16
N ALA A 12 -18.46 27.02 -34.07
CA ALA A 12 -19.73 26.68 -34.74
C ALA A 12 -20.13 25.27 -34.30
N ILE A 13 -21.19 25.15 -33.48
CA ILE A 13 -22.61 24.86 -33.84
C ILE A 13 -22.81 23.34 -33.93
N ALA A 14 -23.46 22.74 -33.00
CA ALA A 14 -24.88 22.61 -32.61
C ALA A 14 -25.66 21.53 -33.39
N ALA A 15 -26.27 20.66 -32.60
CA ALA A 15 -27.58 20.07 -32.74
C ALA A 15 -27.86 19.04 -33.84
N CYS A 16 -28.21 17.84 -33.41
CA CYS A 16 -29.42 17.15 -33.89
C CYS A 16 -30.04 16.36 -32.75
N LEU A 17 -31.28 16.76 -32.47
CA LEU A 17 -32.26 16.21 -31.57
C LEU A 17 -33.10 15.15 -32.30
N PHE A 18 -33.68 14.24 -31.49
CA PHE A 18 -34.88 13.44 -31.69
C PHE A 18 -34.80 12.15 -32.52
N SER A 19 -35.10 11.02 -31.90
CA SER A 19 -36.44 10.41 -32.02
C SER A 19 -36.66 9.32 -30.97
N ILE A 20 -37.76 9.47 -30.27
CA ILE A 20 -38.43 8.56 -29.36
C ILE A 20 -39.16 7.45 -30.17
N ALA A 21 -39.09 6.20 -29.70
CA ALA A 21 -40.16 5.25 -29.93
C ALA A 21 -40.28 4.28 -28.75
N ALA A 22 -41.30 4.47 -27.97
CA ALA A 22 -41.83 3.55 -26.99
C ALA A 22 -42.55 2.39 -27.66
N PHE A 23 -42.40 1.18 -27.13
CA PHE A 23 -43.42 0.13 -27.27
C PHE A 23 -43.67 -0.51 -25.91
N VAL A 24 -44.91 -0.31 -25.47
CA VAL A 24 -45.59 -0.97 -24.35
C VAL A 24 -46.40 -2.11 -24.92
N SER A 25 -46.40 -3.27 -24.27
CA SER A 25 -47.48 -4.24 -24.13
C SER A 25 -46.99 -5.40 -23.28
N ALA A 26 -47.36 -5.62 -22.10
CA ALA A 26 -48.63 -5.87 -21.39
C ALA A 26 -49.12 -7.32 -21.48
N CYS A 27 -49.43 -7.80 -20.26
CA CYS A 27 -50.34 -8.90 -19.88
C CYS A 27 -49.75 -10.32 -19.95
N GLY A 28 -49.92 -11.14 -18.97
CA GLY A 28 -50.74 -11.39 -17.77
C GLY A 28 -50.39 -12.79 -17.31
N GLY A 29 -50.53 -13.21 -16.15
CA GLY A 29 -51.51 -13.22 -15.13
C GLY A 29 -51.44 -14.54 -14.39
N SER A 30 -51.52 -14.44 -13.05
CA SER A 30 -52.17 -15.33 -12.06
C SER A 30 -51.77 -16.81 -12.00
N SER A 31 -51.65 -17.46 -10.88
CA SER A 31 -52.24 -17.35 -9.53
C SER A 31 -51.67 -18.41 -8.61
N SER A 32 -51.49 -18.02 -7.37
CA SER A 32 -51.81 -18.69 -6.10
C SER A 32 -51.59 -20.19 -5.90
N SER A 33 -50.95 -20.60 -4.82
CA SER A 33 -51.62 -20.98 -3.60
C SER A 33 -50.66 -21.42 -2.49
N ASN A 34 -51.04 -21.03 -1.29
CA ASN A 34 -50.49 -21.37 0.02
C ASN A 34 -50.31 -22.87 0.27
N SER A 35 -49.30 -23.21 1.08
CA SER A 35 -49.59 -23.93 2.34
C SER A 35 -48.38 -23.89 3.27
N SER A 36 -48.66 -23.51 4.50
CA SER A 36 -47.89 -23.54 5.71
C SER A 36 -47.57 -24.97 6.17
N SER A 37 -46.38 -25.17 6.74
CA SER A 37 -46.30 -25.83 8.06
C SER A 37 -44.89 -25.84 8.61
N ALA A 38 -44.84 -25.82 9.91
CA ALA A 38 -43.81 -25.43 10.84
C ALA A 38 -42.71 -26.45 11.11
N SER A 39 -41.67 -25.90 11.75
CA SER A 39 -40.80 -26.44 12.81
C SER A 39 -39.75 -27.50 12.48
N GLY A 40 -38.51 -27.13 12.85
CA GLY A 40 -37.40 -28.06 13.02
C GLY A 40 -36.07 -27.29 13.04
N ALA A 41 -35.70 -26.82 14.24
CA ALA A 41 -34.36 -26.28 14.47
C ALA A 41 -33.34 -27.42 14.35
N ALA A 42 -32.43 -27.30 13.38
CA ALA A 42 -31.20 -28.06 13.37
C ALA A 42 -30.07 -27.10 13.09
N ALA A 43 -29.17 -26.95 14.04
CA ALA A 43 -27.94 -26.24 13.92
C ALA A 43 -27.07 -26.91 12.84
N SER A 44 -26.98 -26.29 11.68
CA SER A 44 -26.00 -26.67 10.66
C SER A 44 -24.72 -25.89 10.90
N SER A 45 -23.72 -26.59 11.42
CA SER A 45 -22.33 -26.20 11.34
C SER A 45 -21.96 -25.98 9.87
N SER A 46 -21.79 -24.74 9.48
CA SER A 46 -21.21 -24.40 8.17
C SER A 46 -19.73 -24.78 8.19
N SER A 47 -19.43 -25.98 7.72
CA SER A 47 -18.09 -26.32 7.26
C SER A 47 -17.81 -25.45 6.02
N SER A 48 -16.95 -24.46 6.20
CA SER A 48 -16.31 -23.76 5.07
C SER A 48 -15.50 -24.79 4.30
N SER A 49 -16.03 -25.26 3.18
CA SER A 49 -15.27 -26.00 2.20
C SER A 49 -14.26 -25.03 1.58
N SER A 50 -13.03 -25.04 2.12
CA SER A 50 -11.86 -24.52 1.41
C SER A 50 -11.72 -25.37 0.16
N SER A 51 -12.09 -24.83 -1.00
CA SER A 51 -11.70 -25.38 -2.28
C SER A 51 -10.17 -25.25 -2.38
N THR A 52 -9.46 -26.31 -2.06
CA THR A 52 -8.06 -26.49 -2.43
C THR A 52 -8.01 -26.49 -3.95
N GLN A 53 -7.76 -25.33 -4.54
CA GLN A 53 -7.37 -25.23 -5.92
C GLN A 53 -6.04 -25.99 -6.04
N SER A 54 -6.02 -27.07 -6.80
CA SER A 54 -4.82 -27.83 -7.14
C SER A 54 -3.86 -26.88 -7.86
N THR A 55 -2.88 -26.34 -7.13
CA THR A 55 -1.74 -25.67 -7.74
C THR A 55 -0.92 -26.75 -8.44
N GLY A 56 -0.92 -26.75 -9.77
CA GLY A 56 -0.05 -27.62 -10.55
C GLY A 56 1.41 -27.42 -10.13
N THR A 57 2.23 -28.45 -10.26
CA THR A 57 3.68 -28.34 -10.01
C THR A 57 4.26 -27.21 -10.87
N PRO A 58 5.00 -26.23 -10.27
CA PRO A 58 5.62 -25.16 -11.03
C PRO A 58 6.47 -25.70 -12.17
N LYS A 59 6.34 -25.12 -13.36
CA LYS A 59 7.11 -25.50 -14.55
C LYS A 59 8.17 -24.44 -14.82
N SER A 60 9.39 -24.90 -15.07
CA SER A 60 10.44 -24.00 -15.56
C SER A 60 10.24 -23.68 -17.03
N GLY A 61 10.54 -22.45 -17.40
CA GLY A 61 10.42 -21.92 -18.76
C GLY A 61 9.18 -21.05 -18.96
N GLY A 62 9.10 -20.50 -20.18
CA GLY A 62 8.00 -19.65 -20.59
C GLY A 62 8.13 -18.18 -20.20
N SER A 63 7.12 -17.41 -20.61
CA SER A 63 7.08 -15.97 -20.38
C SER A 63 5.69 -15.54 -19.97
N ILE A 64 5.61 -14.51 -19.14
CA ILE A 64 4.35 -13.85 -18.76
C ILE A 64 4.43 -12.34 -18.97
N THR A 65 3.25 -11.76 -19.20
CA THR A 65 3.04 -10.31 -19.19
C THR A 65 2.16 -9.97 -17.99
N VAL A 66 2.69 -9.13 -17.12
CA VAL A 66 1.97 -8.53 -15.98
C VAL A 66 1.53 -7.13 -16.36
N LEU A 67 0.29 -6.83 -16.11
CA LEU A 67 -0.29 -5.50 -16.29
C LEU A 67 -0.28 -4.76 -14.96
N GLU A 68 -0.03 -3.46 -14.98
CA GLU A 68 -0.12 -2.56 -13.84
C GLU A 68 -0.90 -1.31 -14.23
N SER A 69 -1.66 -0.76 -13.29
CA SER A 69 -2.38 0.50 -13.53
C SER A 69 -1.41 1.66 -13.55
N ALA A 70 -1.41 2.45 -14.63
CA ALA A 70 -0.68 3.71 -14.69
C ALA A 70 -1.22 4.70 -13.64
N GLY A 71 -0.34 5.49 -13.03
CA GLY A 71 -0.71 6.54 -12.08
C GLY A 71 0.04 6.49 -10.77
N PHE A 72 -0.58 6.06 -9.68
CA PHE A 72 0.05 6.07 -8.36
C PHE A 72 1.06 4.94 -8.15
N ALA A 73 0.79 3.78 -8.72
CA ALA A 73 1.67 2.63 -8.73
C ALA A 73 1.76 2.09 -10.16
N GLY A 74 2.88 1.45 -10.54
CA GLY A 74 3.03 0.80 -11.83
C GLY A 74 3.47 1.72 -12.97
N ASP A 75 3.99 2.90 -12.67
CA ASP A 75 4.62 3.75 -13.66
C ASP A 75 5.91 4.37 -13.11
N TRP A 76 7.02 3.78 -13.29
CA TRP A 76 8.35 4.15 -12.78
C TRP A 76 9.00 5.36 -13.53
N PRO A 77 8.44 6.58 -13.45
CA PRO A 77 8.87 7.72 -14.29
C PRO A 77 10.28 8.22 -13.94
N ALA A 78 10.73 7.94 -12.71
CA ALA A 78 12.07 8.30 -12.25
C ALA A 78 13.14 7.26 -12.64
N GLY A 79 12.73 6.11 -13.20
CA GLY A 79 13.57 4.94 -13.44
C GLY A 79 13.79 4.12 -12.18
N LEU A 80 14.52 3.03 -12.32
CA LEU A 80 14.61 1.95 -11.33
C LEU A 80 15.95 1.92 -10.57
N ASP A 81 16.56 3.06 -10.30
CA ASP A 81 17.72 3.18 -9.41
C ASP A 81 17.26 3.45 -7.98
N PRO A 82 17.58 2.59 -6.98
CA PRO A 82 17.07 2.72 -5.61
C PRO A 82 17.31 4.09 -4.98
N ALA A 83 18.45 4.72 -5.23
CA ALA A 83 18.77 6.02 -4.66
C ALA A 83 17.98 7.19 -5.24
N THR A 84 17.47 7.08 -6.46
CA THR A 84 16.74 8.15 -7.16
C THR A 84 15.28 7.81 -7.44
N ASN A 85 14.88 6.56 -7.25
CA ASN A 85 13.49 6.16 -7.28
C ASN A 85 12.76 6.74 -6.05
N VAL A 86 11.87 7.69 -6.29
CA VAL A 86 11.11 8.39 -5.24
C VAL A 86 9.77 7.72 -4.95
N ASN A 87 9.37 6.76 -5.77
CA ASN A 87 8.12 6.03 -5.61
C ASN A 87 8.24 4.90 -4.56
N GLY A 88 9.45 4.43 -4.27
CA GLY A 88 9.69 3.41 -3.26
C GLY A 88 8.84 2.17 -3.50
N ALA A 89 8.01 1.82 -2.53
CA ALA A 89 7.14 0.66 -2.59
C ALA A 89 6.15 0.66 -3.79
N ALA A 90 5.91 1.80 -4.44
CA ALA A 90 5.02 1.84 -5.61
C ALA A 90 5.60 1.14 -6.85
N ASP A 91 6.92 1.03 -6.95
CA ASP A 91 7.61 0.33 -8.04
C ASP A 91 8.16 -1.03 -7.58
N GLN A 92 7.60 -1.61 -6.50
CA GLN A 92 8.11 -2.81 -5.83
C GLN A 92 8.24 -3.99 -6.79
N THR A 93 7.24 -4.24 -7.61
CA THR A 93 7.23 -5.33 -8.61
C THR A 93 8.48 -5.32 -9.50
N GLN A 94 8.84 -4.16 -10.05
CA GLN A 94 10.01 -4.01 -10.89
C GLN A 94 11.29 -4.12 -10.08
N MET A 95 11.31 -3.53 -8.90
CA MET A 95 12.49 -3.48 -8.04
C MET A 95 12.83 -4.86 -7.50
N ASP A 96 11.85 -5.61 -6.97
CA ASP A 96 12.06 -6.97 -6.45
C ASP A 96 12.52 -7.92 -7.56
N ALA A 97 11.90 -7.85 -8.74
CA ALA A 97 12.30 -8.68 -9.88
C ALA A 97 13.77 -8.46 -10.31
N ILE A 98 14.29 -7.23 -10.17
CA ILE A 98 15.65 -6.87 -10.61
C ILE A 98 16.69 -7.04 -9.50
N TYR A 99 16.36 -6.59 -8.29
CA TYR A 99 17.33 -6.49 -7.20
C TYR A 99 17.28 -7.67 -6.22
N GLY A 100 16.11 -8.32 -6.05
CA GLY A 100 15.80 -9.13 -4.88
C GLY A 100 15.76 -8.25 -3.63
N GLU A 101 15.45 -8.83 -2.50
CA GLU A 101 15.38 -8.13 -1.23
C GLU A 101 16.38 -8.71 -0.22
N LEU A 102 16.67 -7.99 0.85
CA LEU A 102 17.43 -8.57 1.97
C LEU A 102 16.59 -9.62 2.71
N TRP A 103 15.32 -9.32 2.93
CA TRP A 103 14.26 -10.22 3.40
C TRP A 103 13.01 -9.94 2.60
N GLU A 104 12.24 -10.95 2.30
CA GLU A 104 10.98 -10.89 1.59
C GLU A 104 9.81 -11.13 2.53
N LEU A 105 8.70 -10.45 2.29
CA LEU A 105 7.46 -10.76 2.97
C LEU A 105 6.80 -11.95 2.28
N ALA A 106 6.54 -13.01 3.02
CA ALA A 106 5.96 -14.24 2.52
C ALA A 106 4.53 -14.46 3.04
N GLU A 107 3.92 -15.56 2.63
CA GLU A 107 2.58 -15.95 3.07
C GLU A 107 2.45 -15.91 4.61
N GLY A 108 1.32 -15.41 5.08
CA GLY A 108 1.03 -15.25 6.50
C GLY A 108 1.81 -14.13 7.19
N GLY A 109 2.42 -13.21 6.43
CA GLY A 109 3.10 -12.04 6.98
C GLY A 109 4.42 -12.37 7.68
N LYS A 110 5.15 -13.37 7.21
CA LYS A 110 6.45 -13.78 7.76
C LYS A 110 7.58 -13.27 6.89
N LEU A 111 8.64 -12.75 7.51
CA LEU A 111 9.87 -12.43 6.79
C LEU A 111 10.62 -13.72 6.43
N ARG A 112 10.88 -13.89 5.14
CA ARG A 112 11.71 -14.95 4.56
C ARG A 112 13.11 -14.39 4.26
N PRO A 113 14.20 -15.06 4.69
CA PRO A 113 15.54 -14.67 4.29
C PRO A 113 15.77 -14.83 2.79
N ASP A 114 16.18 -13.75 2.09
CA ASP A 114 16.64 -13.80 0.70
C ASP A 114 18.13 -13.47 0.62
N LEU A 115 18.54 -12.25 0.29
CA LEU A 115 19.93 -11.84 0.17
C LEU A 115 20.63 -11.68 1.52
N ALA A 116 19.88 -11.54 2.62
CA ALA A 116 20.36 -11.66 3.99
C ALA A 116 19.90 -12.99 4.60
N THR A 117 20.70 -13.55 5.50
CA THR A 117 20.45 -14.84 6.15
C THR A 117 20.04 -14.70 7.61
N GLY A 118 20.25 -13.52 8.20
CA GLY A 118 19.88 -13.26 9.58
C GLY A 118 20.41 -11.93 10.09
N TYR A 119 19.96 -11.57 11.28
CA TYR A 119 20.39 -10.33 11.94
C TYR A 119 20.47 -10.50 13.45
N LYS A 120 21.14 -9.53 14.09
CA LYS A 120 21.25 -9.47 15.55
C LYS A 120 21.25 -8.02 16.02
N PHE A 121 20.47 -7.74 17.05
CA PHE A 121 20.52 -6.50 17.81
C PHE A 121 21.50 -6.63 18.99
N SER A 122 22.25 -5.58 19.27
CA SER A 122 23.08 -5.41 20.47
C SER A 122 23.01 -3.96 20.95
N ASP A 123 23.67 -3.66 22.07
CA ASP A 123 23.68 -2.32 22.70
C ASP A 123 22.27 -1.73 22.89
N GLY A 124 21.34 -2.58 23.34
CA GLY A 124 19.95 -2.18 23.55
C GLY A 124 19.21 -1.75 22.27
N GLY A 125 19.59 -2.28 21.11
CA GLY A 125 18.98 -1.94 19.80
C GLY A 125 19.72 -0.82 19.05
N LYS A 126 20.84 -0.31 19.57
CA LYS A 126 21.63 0.72 18.87
C LYS A 126 22.63 0.14 17.87
N THR A 127 22.98 -1.11 17.99
CA THR A 127 23.86 -1.81 17.05
C THR A 127 23.08 -2.94 16.39
N ILE A 128 23.04 -2.92 15.06
CA ILE A 128 22.39 -3.93 14.23
C ILE A 128 23.45 -4.60 13.38
N THR A 129 23.52 -5.91 13.43
CA THR A 129 24.41 -6.72 12.60
C THR A 129 23.55 -7.53 11.64
N VAL A 130 23.81 -7.38 10.34
CA VAL A 130 23.13 -8.07 9.25
C VAL A 130 24.10 -9.05 8.62
N ASN A 131 23.72 -10.31 8.51
CA ASN A 131 24.48 -11.35 7.84
C ASN A 131 23.93 -11.56 6.43
N LEU A 132 24.77 -11.40 5.42
CA LEU A 132 24.44 -11.57 4.03
C LEU A 132 24.64 -13.01 3.57
N ARG A 133 23.91 -13.44 2.57
CA ARG A 133 24.10 -14.76 1.92
C ARG A 133 25.45 -14.80 1.21
N PRO A 134 26.29 -15.79 1.53
CA PRO A 134 27.61 -15.90 0.88
C PRO A 134 27.49 -16.39 -0.56
N GLY A 135 28.42 -15.95 -1.42
CA GLY A 135 28.53 -16.43 -2.80
C GLY A 135 27.53 -15.83 -3.80
N VAL A 136 26.63 -14.96 -3.36
CA VAL A 136 25.71 -14.23 -4.25
C VAL A 136 26.48 -13.32 -5.20
N LYS A 137 26.00 -13.23 -6.45
CA LYS A 137 26.54 -12.33 -7.48
C LYS A 137 25.44 -11.43 -8.00
N PHE A 138 25.79 -10.22 -8.33
CA PHE A 138 24.95 -9.39 -9.18
C PHE A 138 24.81 -9.99 -10.58
N SER A 139 23.82 -9.56 -11.32
CA SER A 139 23.57 -10.06 -12.69
C SER A 139 24.71 -9.75 -13.68
N ASP A 140 25.60 -8.79 -13.37
CA ASP A 140 26.84 -8.51 -14.10
C ASP A 140 28.01 -9.44 -13.72
N GLY A 141 27.78 -10.39 -12.81
CA GLY A 141 28.77 -11.36 -12.34
C GLY A 141 29.67 -10.85 -11.22
N THR A 142 29.59 -9.58 -10.83
CA THR A 142 30.35 -9.04 -9.69
C THR A 142 29.79 -9.50 -8.36
N PRO A 143 30.60 -9.60 -7.29
CA PRO A 143 30.13 -10.14 -6.01
C PRO A 143 29.16 -9.19 -5.29
N PHE A 144 28.04 -9.74 -4.83
CA PHE A 144 27.19 -9.11 -3.82
C PHE A 144 27.81 -9.34 -2.44
N ASN A 145 28.13 -8.27 -1.73
CA ASN A 145 28.84 -8.35 -0.46
C ASN A 145 28.55 -7.15 0.45
N ALA A 146 29.11 -7.18 1.67
CA ALA A 146 28.90 -6.13 2.66
C ALA A 146 29.36 -4.74 2.19
N GLN A 147 30.40 -4.66 1.38
CA GLN A 147 30.89 -3.39 0.82
C GLN A 147 29.89 -2.81 -0.17
N ALA A 148 29.20 -3.66 -0.95
CA ALA A 148 28.14 -3.23 -1.86
C ALA A 148 26.93 -2.67 -1.08
N VAL A 149 26.53 -3.32 0.01
CA VAL A 149 25.45 -2.82 0.89
C VAL A 149 25.83 -1.48 1.51
N VAL A 150 27.04 -1.37 2.09
CA VAL A 150 27.53 -0.11 2.67
C VAL A 150 27.57 1.02 1.63
N PHE A 151 28.01 0.71 0.40
CA PHE A 151 28.02 1.69 -0.70
C PHE A 151 26.61 2.18 -1.02
N ASN A 152 25.65 1.29 -1.19
CA ASN A 152 24.26 1.65 -1.53
C ASN A 152 23.61 2.44 -0.40
N TRP A 153 23.60 1.95 0.82
CA TRP A 153 22.97 2.65 1.95
C TRP A 153 23.56 4.02 2.22
N THR A 154 24.90 4.18 2.04
CA THR A 154 25.54 5.49 2.15
C THR A 154 25.07 6.44 1.04
N ARG A 155 24.93 5.92 -0.19
CA ARG A 155 24.44 6.67 -1.33
C ARG A 155 22.97 7.05 -1.16
N ASP A 156 22.12 6.13 -0.70
CA ASP A 156 20.71 6.34 -0.47
C ASP A 156 20.47 7.43 0.60
N LEU A 157 21.22 7.41 1.69
CA LEU A 157 21.18 8.46 2.72
C LEU A 157 21.59 9.84 2.19
N ALA A 158 22.47 9.90 1.19
CA ALA A 158 22.88 11.15 0.56
C ALA A 158 21.96 11.63 -0.57
N SER A 159 21.05 10.79 -1.05
CA SER A 159 20.17 11.01 -2.20
C SER A 159 18.83 11.65 -1.79
N PRO A 160 17.91 11.97 -2.74
CA PRO A 160 16.53 12.34 -2.44
C PRO A 160 15.63 11.18 -1.99
N CYS A 161 16.18 9.97 -1.76
CA CYS A 161 15.42 8.78 -1.36
C CYS A 161 14.43 9.06 -0.22
N THR A 162 13.22 8.55 -0.34
CA THR A 162 12.19 8.58 0.71
C THR A 162 12.49 7.62 1.86
N CYS A 163 13.52 6.78 1.72
CA CYS A 163 13.96 5.79 2.68
C CYS A 163 14.65 6.34 3.96
N LYS A 164 15.08 7.60 3.95
CA LYS A 164 15.85 8.21 5.05
C LYS A 164 15.25 8.09 6.46
N PRO A 165 13.92 8.12 6.64
CA PRO A 165 13.33 7.93 7.97
C PRO A 165 13.63 6.57 8.61
N VAL A 166 13.93 5.54 7.82
CA VAL A 166 14.29 4.20 8.30
C VAL A 166 15.64 4.18 9.02
N LEU A 167 16.57 5.05 8.60
CA LEU A 167 17.88 5.23 9.26
C LEU A 167 18.08 6.70 9.65
N PRO A 168 17.39 7.18 10.68
CA PRO A 168 17.41 8.60 11.04
C PRO A 168 18.78 9.02 11.60
N GLY A 169 19.09 10.31 11.42
CA GLY A 169 20.29 10.92 11.93
C GLY A 169 21.52 10.64 11.06
N LYS A 170 22.62 10.22 11.70
CA LYS A 170 23.89 9.90 11.04
C LYS A 170 24.35 8.51 11.45
N PRO A 171 23.74 7.44 10.89
CA PRO A 171 24.17 6.08 11.21
C PRO A 171 25.61 5.84 10.74
N VAL A 172 26.35 5.04 11.49
CA VAL A 172 27.67 4.55 11.06
C VAL A 172 27.47 3.15 10.50
N ILE A 173 27.65 3.00 9.19
CA ILE A 173 27.43 1.74 8.46
C ILE A 173 28.80 1.22 8.02
N THR A 174 29.15 0.00 8.42
CA THR A 174 30.47 -0.60 8.16
C THR A 174 30.36 -2.05 7.72
N ALA A 175 31.25 -2.45 6.82
CA ALA A 175 31.42 -3.85 6.47
C ALA A 175 32.37 -4.52 7.47
N GLN A 176 31.94 -5.63 8.06
CA GLN A 176 32.74 -6.49 8.95
C GLN A 176 33.08 -7.79 8.20
N GLY A 177 34.04 -7.66 7.25
CA GLY A 177 34.34 -8.74 6.30
C GLY A 177 33.41 -8.74 5.08
N PRO A 178 33.38 -9.83 4.30
CA PRO A 178 32.62 -9.86 3.03
C PRO A 178 31.11 -10.03 3.18
N SER A 179 30.63 -10.64 4.25
CA SER A 179 29.21 -11.04 4.40
C SER A 179 28.52 -10.48 5.65
N THR A 180 29.12 -9.49 6.32
CA THR A 180 28.50 -8.91 7.53
C THR A 180 28.50 -7.38 7.44
N VAL A 181 27.33 -6.78 7.62
CA VAL A 181 27.15 -5.33 7.73
C VAL A 181 26.81 -4.99 9.17
N GLN A 182 27.48 -3.99 9.72
CA GLN A 182 27.16 -3.45 11.04
C GLN A 182 26.65 -2.01 10.90
N ILE A 183 25.55 -1.72 11.56
CA ILE A 183 24.93 -0.40 11.63
C ILE A 183 24.95 0.05 13.08
N LYS A 184 25.52 1.23 13.35
CA LYS A 184 25.45 1.87 14.67
C LYS A 184 24.58 3.11 14.59
N LEU A 185 23.56 3.15 15.45
CA LEU A 185 22.57 4.21 15.54
C LEU A 185 22.77 5.08 16.77
N ALA A 186 22.37 6.34 16.69
CA ALA A 186 22.36 7.25 17.84
C ALA A 186 21.29 6.87 18.87
N ALA A 187 20.13 6.36 18.42
CA ALA A 187 19.03 5.86 19.23
C ALA A 187 18.70 4.40 18.86
N PRO A 188 18.10 3.62 19.77
CA PRO A 188 17.67 2.26 19.45
C PRO A 188 16.60 2.25 18.36
N ASP A 189 16.64 1.24 17.47
CA ASP A 189 15.60 0.95 16.51
C ASP A 189 15.40 -0.56 16.38
N GLY A 190 14.44 -1.10 17.14
CA GLY A 190 14.06 -2.50 17.08
C GLY A 190 13.16 -2.85 15.88
N ALA A 191 12.67 -1.82 15.18
CA ALA A 191 11.83 -1.98 14.01
C ALA A 191 12.62 -2.03 12.69
N PHE A 192 13.91 -1.75 12.70
CA PHE A 192 14.73 -1.55 11.51
C PHE A 192 14.54 -2.62 10.43
N ILE A 193 14.56 -3.90 10.81
CA ILE A 193 14.44 -5.00 9.84
C ILE A 193 13.04 -5.02 9.18
N ASP A 194 12.01 -4.82 9.99
CA ASP A 194 10.63 -4.81 9.50
C ASP A 194 10.36 -3.58 8.60
N GLN A 195 11.02 -2.46 8.87
CA GLN A 195 10.95 -1.24 8.06
C GLN A 195 11.59 -1.37 6.67
N LEU A 196 12.48 -2.35 6.47
CA LEU A 196 13.11 -2.57 5.15
C LEU A 196 12.07 -2.97 4.10
N GLN A 197 10.98 -3.64 4.49
CA GLN A 197 9.91 -4.07 3.59
C GLN A 197 9.20 -2.91 2.87
N ASP A 198 9.29 -1.71 3.39
CA ASP A 198 8.70 -0.49 2.82
C ASP A 198 9.79 0.55 2.52
N SER A 199 10.97 0.09 2.08
CA SER A 199 12.13 0.95 1.94
C SER A 199 13.06 0.52 0.81
N ASN A 200 13.54 1.52 0.06
CA ASN A 200 14.58 1.32 -0.96
C ASN A 200 15.90 0.75 -0.41
N PHE A 201 16.08 0.71 0.92
CA PHE A 201 17.23 0.03 1.54
C PHE A 201 17.22 -1.49 1.35
N SER A 202 16.08 -2.11 0.99
CA SER A 202 16.03 -3.53 0.62
C SER A 202 16.77 -3.82 -0.69
N TRP A 203 16.85 -2.86 -1.61
CA TRP A 203 17.36 -3.06 -2.96
C TRP A 203 18.81 -2.59 -3.10
N ILE A 204 19.68 -3.52 -3.44
CA ILE A 204 21.13 -3.26 -3.52
C ILE A 204 21.59 -3.29 -4.98
N ALA A 205 22.01 -2.15 -5.49
CA ALA A 205 22.54 -1.98 -6.83
C ALA A 205 24.00 -2.43 -6.95
N SER A 206 24.42 -2.97 -8.12
CA SER A 206 25.83 -3.25 -8.39
C SER A 206 26.66 -1.96 -8.40
N PRO A 207 27.60 -1.77 -7.45
CA PRO A 207 28.47 -0.60 -7.45
C PRO A 207 29.36 -0.52 -8.70
N THR A 208 29.73 -1.68 -9.25
CA THR A 208 30.55 -1.78 -10.45
C THR A 208 29.80 -1.30 -11.69
N ALA A 209 28.56 -1.80 -11.88
CA ALA A 209 27.72 -1.37 -12.99
C ALA A 209 27.41 0.13 -12.90
N LEU A 210 27.03 0.61 -11.72
CA LEU A 210 26.72 2.02 -11.50
C LEU A 210 27.90 2.95 -11.83
N LYS A 211 29.09 2.61 -11.36
CA LYS A 211 30.33 3.37 -11.67
C LYS A 211 30.67 3.35 -13.16
N LYS A 212 30.45 2.21 -13.83
CA LYS A 212 30.76 2.03 -15.26
C LYS A 212 29.78 2.77 -16.17
N MET A 213 28.48 2.72 -15.85
CA MET A 213 27.42 3.24 -16.70
C MET A 213 27.11 4.71 -16.40
N GLY A 214 27.28 5.14 -15.14
CA GLY A 214 26.77 6.42 -14.62
C GLY A 214 25.27 6.36 -14.31
N GLU A 215 24.82 7.25 -13.46
CA GLU A 215 23.44 7.24 -12.91
C GLU A 215 22.34 7.31 -13.97
N GLN A 216 22.52 8.13 -15.01
CA GLN A 216 21.50 8.32 -16.02
C GLN A 216 21.25 7.06 -16.89
N ALA A 217 22.28 6.30 -17.18
CA ALA A 217 22.15 5.04 -17.91
C ALA A 217 21.72 3.91 -16.96
N PHE A 218 22.19 3.93 -15.72
CA PHE A 218 21.89 2.90 -14.72
C PHE A 218 20.38 2.85 -14.39
N LYS A 219 19.72 3.98 -14.21
CA LYS A 219 18.29 4.02 -13.87
C LYS A 219 17.37 3.39 -14.92
N LEU A 220 17.83 3.30 -16.19
CA LEU A 220 17.09 2.67 -17.29
C LEU A 220 17.53 1.21 -17.54
N LYS A 221 18.69 0.85 -17.05
CA LYS A 221 19.22 -0.53 -17.17
C LYS A 221 19.94 -0.92 -15.89
N PRO A 222 19.20 -0.99 -14.78
CA PRO A 222 19.77 -1.32 -13.50
C PRO A 222 20.32 -2.75 -13.45
N VAL A 223 21.26 -2.96 -12.52
CA VAL A 223 21.92 -4.24 -12.27
C VAL A 223 21.78 -4.56 -10.79
N GLY A 224 20.96 -5.56 -10.47
CA GLY A 224 20.72 -6.09 -9.14
C GLY A 224 21.16 -7.55 -9.00
N ALA A 225 20.79 -8.17 -7.87
CA ALA A 225 21.04 -9.57 -7.57
C ALA A 225 19.75 -10.43 -7.62
N GLY A 226 18.64 -9.84 -8.03
CA GLY A 226 17.34 -10.48 -8.10
C GLY A 226 17.20 -11.52 -9.21
N PRO A 227 16.00 -12.13 -9.31
CA PRO A 227 15.74 -13.25 -10.23
C PRO A 227 15.82 -12.87 -11.72
N PHE A 228 15.68 -11.58 -12.08
CA PHE A 228 15.66 -11.15 -13.47
C PHE A 228 16.66 -10.03 -13.78
N THR A 229 16.96 -9.84 -15.06
CA THR A 229 17.81 -8.79 -15.60
C THR A 229 17.08 -7.98 -16.66
N VAL A 230 17.34 -6.68 -16.74
CA VAL A 230 16.71 -5.79 -17.71
C VAL A 230 17.21 -6.07 -19.15
N VAL A 231 16.26 -6.31 -20.04
CA VAL A 231 16.48 -6.39 -21.50
C VAL A 231 16.25 -5.02 -22.12
N SER A 232 15.06 -4.46 -21.87
CA SER A 232 14.68 -3.11 -22.33
C SER A 232 13.72 -2.47 -21.34
N ASP A 233 13.82 -1.15 -21.23
CA ASP A 233 12.94 -0.32 -20.40
C ASP A 233 12.48 0.89 -21.21
N THR A 234 11.16 1.03 -21.32
CA THR A 234 10.47 2.21 -21.80
C THR A 234 9.69 2.77 -20.63
N LEU A 235 10.23 3.80 -19.98
CA LEU A 235 9.67 4.40 -18.76
C LEU A 235 8.16 4.60 -18.86
N SER A 236 7.46 4.25 -17.79
CA SER A 236 6.01 4.37 -17.66
C SER A 236 5.21 3.62 -18.74
N ASN A 237 5.79 2.61 -19.37
CA ASN A 237 5.12 1.87 -20.44
C ASN A 237 5.40 0.37 -20.41
N THR A 238 6.65 -0.04 -20.66
CA THR A 238 6.98 -1.48 -20.80
C THR A 238 8.39 -1.75 -20.34
N LEU A 239 8.52 -2.66 -19.38
CA LEU A 239 9.78 -3.22 -18.89
C LEU A 239 9.86 -4.68 -19.30
N VAL A 240 10.90 -5.06 -20.03
CA VAL A 240 11.16 -6.45 -20.43
C VAL A 240 12.35 -6.98 -19.65
N LEU A 241 12.13 -8.05 -18.92
CA LEU A 241 13.09 -8.72 -18.08
C LEU A 241 13.31 -10.16 -18.55
N LYS A 242 14.52 -10.67 -18.42
CA LYS A 242 14.87 -12.07 -18.66
C LYS A 242 15.48 -12.70 -17.43
N LYS A 243 15.39 -14.02 -17.30
CA LYS A 243 16.03 -14.81 -16.25
C LYS A 243 17.47 -14.41 -16.02
N ASN A 244 17.83 -14.18 -14.75
CA ASN A 244 19.19 -13.86 -14.33
C ASN A 244 20.03 -15.16 -14.29
N PRO A 245 21.05 -15.33 -15.16
CA PRO A 245 21.88 -16.54 -15.15
C PRO A 245 22.76 -16.67 -13.91
N ASN A 246 22.92 -15.59 -13.14
CA ASN A 246 23.72 -15.55 -11.91
C ASN A 246 22.86 -15.57 -10.65
N TYR A 247 21.53 -15.83 -10.77
CA TYR A 247 20.66 -15.87 -9.61
C TYR A 247 21.14 -16.93 -8.62
N TRP A 248 21.10 -16.58 -7.33
CA TRP A 248 21.74 -17.39 -6.30
C TRP A 248 21.01 -18.72 -6.04
N GLU A 249 19.69 -18.74 -6.25
CA GLU A 249 18.87 -19.92 -5.99
C GLU A 249 18.79 -20.82 -7.23
N SER A 250 19.32 -22.03 -7.08
CA SER A 250 19.36 -23.00 -8.18
C SER A 250 17.96 -23.44 -8.57
N GLY A 251 17.68 -23.43 -9.89
CA GLY A 251 16.36 -23.79 -10.41
C GLY A 251 15.41 -22.60 -10.58
N HIS A 252 15.67 -21.49 -9.93
CA HIS A 252 14.89 -20.25 -10.00
C HIS A 252 15.58 -19.18 -10.86
N PRO A 253 14.82 -18.16 -11.26
CA PRO A 253 13.36 -18.14 -11.33
C PRO A 253 12.83 -19.21 -12.27
N PHE A 254 11.54 -19.57 -12.13
CA PHE A 254 10.94 -20.52 -13.07
C PHE A 254 10.76 -19.93 -14.47
N LEU A 255 10.36 -18.68 -14.59
CA LEU A 255 10.14 -18.00 -15.87
C LEU A 255 11.44 -17.69 -16.60
N ASP A 256 11.43 -17.78 -17.93
CA ASP A 256 12.52 -17.28 -18.78
C ASP A 256 12.44 -15.76 -18.99
N GLN A 257 11.21 -15.23 -19.04
CA GLN A 257 10.95 -13.80 -19.28
C GLN A 257 9.76 -13.32 -18.48
N LEU A 258 9.90 -12.12 -17.92
CA LEU A 258 8.84 -11.32 -17.30
C LEU A 258 8.72 -9.98 -18.05
N THR A 259 7.50 -9.64 -18.48
CA THR A 259 7.21 -8.32 -19.05
C THR A 259 6.23 -7.59 -18.14
N VAL A 260 6.59 -6.41 -17.67
CA VAL A 260 5.68 -5.52 -16.94
C VAL A 260 5.21 -4.44 -17.91
N LYS A 261 3.89 -4.23 -17.99
CA LYS A 261 3.27 -3.30 -18.92
C LYS A 261 2.20 -2.46 -18.24
N THR A 262 2.29 -1.15 -18.40
CA THR A 262 1.26 -0.25 -17.86
C THR A 262 -0.04 -0.34 -18.67
N THR A 263 -1.16 -0.18 -17.97
CA THR A 263 -2.51 -0.11 -18.54
C THR A 263 -3.27 1.09 -17.95
N ALA A 264 -4.32 1.52 -18.62
CA ALA A 264 -5.07 2.72 -18.21
C ALA A 264 -5.93 2.52 -16.93
N GLY A 265 -6.05 1.27 -16.44
CA GLY A 265 -6.80 0.93 -15.23
C GLY A 265 -7.51 -0.41 -15.34
N ASP A 266 -8.39 -0.68 -14.38
CA ASP A 266 -9.02 -1.99 -14.16
C ASP A 266 -9.81 -2.51 -15.37
N GLU A 267 -10.58 -1.65 -16.04
CA GLU A 267 -11.36 -2.02 -17.23
C GLU A 267 -10.45 -2.38 -18.41
N SER A 268 -9.43 -1.59 -18.66
CA SER A 268 -8.45 -1.86 -19.74
C SER A 268 -7.64 -3.13 -19.46
N ALA A 269 -7.35 -3.41 -18.19
CA ALA A 269 -6.70 -4.65 -17.78
C ALA A 269 -7.61 -5.86 -18.04
N LEU A 270 -8.91 -5.75 -17.72
CA LEU A 270 -9.88 -6.80 -18.00
C LEU A 270 -9.94 -7.12 -19.51
N GLU A 271 -10.04 -6.10 -20.36
CA GLU A 271 -10.03 -6.27 -21.83
C GLU A 271 -8.76 -6.96 -22.31
N ALA A 272 -7.59 -6.53 -21.81
CA ALA A 272 -6.30 -7.11 -22.17
C ALA A 272 -6.18 -8.59 -21.72
N ILE A 273 -6.62 -8.93 -20.49
CA ILE A 273 -6.65 -10.31 -19.97
C ILE A 273 -7.61 -11.19 -20.81
N GLN A 274 -8.78 -10.66 -21.18
CA GLN A 274 -9.73 -11.38 -22.04
C GLN A 274 -9.15 -11.66 -23.43
N ALA A 275 -8.45 -10.67 -23.99
CA ALA A 275 -7.79 -10.77 -25.29
C ALA A 275 -6.49 -11.61 -25.28
N GLY A 276 -6.05 -12.12 -24.11
CA GLY A 276 -4.80 -12.87 -23.99
C GLY A 276 -3.53 -12.02 -24.13
N GLN A 277 -3.63 -10.70 -23.91
CA GLN A 277 -2.50 -9.76 -23.99
C GLN A 277 -1.79 -9.57 -22.65
N GLY A 278 -2.32 -10.14 -21.56
CA GLY A 278 -1.75 -10.17 -20.23
C GLY A 278 -2.02 -11.52 -19.56
N ASN A 279 -1.10 -11.95 -18.72
CA ASN A 279 -1.19 -13.18 -17.92
C ASN A 279 -1.52 -12.89 -16.46
N ALA A 280 -1.25 -11.68 -16.00
CA ALA A 280 -1.58 -11.20 -14.66
C ALA A 280 -1.89 -9.71 -14.70
N TYR A 281 -2.62 -9.25 -13.67
CA TYR A 281 -2.84 -7.83 -13.39
C TYR A 281 -2.74 -7.60 -11.90
N GLU A 282 -1.92 -6.64 -11.50
CA GLU A 282 -1.65 -6.31 -10.11
C GLU A 282 -2.49 -5.15 -9.62
N GLY A 283 -2.91 -5.23 -8.35
CA GLY A 283 -3.49 -4.11 -7.65
C GLY A 283 -4.84 -3.66 -8.19
N MET A 284 -5.65 -4.56 -8.77
CA MET A 284 -7.02 -4.23 -9.16
C MET A 284 -7.76 -3.62 -7.97
N SER A 285 -8.36 -2.47 -8.17
CA SER A 285 -9.01 -1.71 -7.10
C SER A 285 -10.55 -1.84 -7.10
N SER A 286 -11.15 -2.21 -8.23
CA SER A 286 -12.59 -2.26 -8.40
C SER A 286 -13.21 -3.57 -7.91
N THR A 287 -13.94 -3.54 -6.78
CA THR A 287 -14.75 -4.68 -6.32
C THR A 287 -15.79 -5.12 -7.36
N LYS A 288 -16.24 -4.19 -8.21
CA LYS A 288 -17.27 -4.45 -9.24
C LYS A 288 -16.79 -5.38 -10.34
N LEU A 289 -15.48 -5.41 -10.62
CA LEU A 289 -14.89 -6.20 -11.70
C LEU A 289 -14.46 -7.61 -11.28
N VAL A 290 -14.48 -7.94 -9.99
CA VAL A 290 -14.11 -9.27 -9.47
C VAL A 290 -14.80 -10.40 -10.23
N ASN A 291 -16.14 -10.31 -10.41
CA ASN A 291 -16.91 -11.33 -11.13
C ASN A 291 -16.60 -11.35 -12.64
N SER A 292 -16.29 -10.21 -13.23
CA SER A 292 -15.92 -10.12 -14.65
C SER A 292 -14.60 -10.83 -14.94
N PHE A 293 -13.59 -10.66 -14.07
CA PHE A 293 -12.33 -11.40 -14.17
C PHE A 293 -12.52 -12.90 -13.94
N LYS A 294 -13.31 -13.31 -12.94
CA LYS A 294 -13.66 -14.73 -12.73
C LYS A 294 -14.35 -15.33 -13.95
N SER A 295 -15.28 -14.58 -14.60
CA SER A 295 -15.95 -15.01 -15.83
C SER A 295 -15.01 -15.08 -17.03
N ALA A 296 -13.89 -14.37 -17.00
CA ALA A 296 -12.79 -14.48 -17.97
C ALA A 296 -11.84 -15.68 -17.70
N ASN A 297 -12.21 -16.58 -16.78
CA ASN A 297 -11.40 -17.71 -16.30
C ASN A 297 -10.06 -17.27 -15.67
N ALA A 298 -10.03 -16.13 -14.99
CA ALA A 298 -8.90 -15.70 -14.22
C ALA A 298 -9.06 -16.05 -12.74
N THR A 299 -7.96 -16.41 -12.08
CA THR A 299 -7.88 -16.46 -10.62
C THR A 299 -7.86 -15.04 -10.10
N VAL A 300 -8.66 -14.77 -9.07
CA VAL A 300 -8.76 -13.46 -8.43
C VAL A 300 -8.39 -13.63 -6.96
N THR A 301 -7.25 -13.11 -6.57
CA THR A 301 -6.68 -13.23 -5.23
C THR A 301 -6.77 -11.87 -4.53
N GLN A 302 -7.49 -11.80 -3.41
CA GLN A 302 -7.52 -10.59 -2.61
C GLN A 302 -6.24 -10.49 -1.78
N GLU A 303 -5.61 -9.32 -1.82
CA GLU A 303 -4.44 -9.03 -1.00
C GLU A 303 -4.88 -8.72 0.43
N PRO A 304 -4.28 -9.35 1.45
CA PRO A 304 -4.53 -8.98 2.84
C PRO A 304 -3.88 -7.61 3.12
N SER A 305 -4.68 -6.55 3.16
CA SER A 305 -4.16 -5.20 3.43
C SER A 305 -3.75 -5.01 4.88
N THR A 306 -2.64 -4.32 5.06
CA THR A 306 -2.05 -4.01 6.37
C THR A 306 -2.46 -2.63 6.89
N SER A 307 -3.10 -1.82 6.05
CA SER A 307 -3.26 -0.38 6.25
C SER A 307 -4.72 0.06 6.15
N PRO A 308 -5.34 0.54 7.25
CA PRO A 308 -6.67 1.13 7.18
C PRO A 308 -6.64 2.55 6.63
N TYR A 309 -7.76 3.00 6.08
CA TYR A 309 -8.02 4.42 5.90
C TYR A 309 -8.28 5.10 7.24
N ASP A 310 -7.78 6.32 7.40
CA ASP A 310 -7.98 7.15 8.58
C ASP A 310 -8.48 8.55 8.24
N ILE A 311 -9.16 9.15 9.19
CA ILE A 311 -9.55 10.54 9.16
C ILE A 311 -8.61 11.30 10.11
N GLN A 312 -7.57 11.89 9.56
CA GLN A 312 -6.53 12.58 10.33
C GLN A 312 -6.95 14.01 10.67
N PHE A 313 -6.93 14.37 11.94
CA PHE A 313 -7.25 15.72 12.40
C PHE A 313 -6.00 16.58 12.61
N ASN A 314 -6.09 17.86 12.25
CA ASN A 314 -5.16 18.85 12.74
C ASN A 314 -5.68 19.43 14.06
N THR A 315 -5.17 18.91 15.17
CA THR A 315 -5.58 19.29 16.51
C THR A 315 -4.99 20.63 16.99
N LYS A 316 -4.16 21.27 16.16
CA LYS A 316 -3.52 22.55 16.45
C LYS A 316 -4.43 23.75 16.17
N ILE A 317 -5.45 23.56 15.35
CA ILE A 317 -6.34 24.64 14.90
C ILE A 317 -7.83 24.31 15.13
N PRO A 318 -8.71 25.36 15.22
CA PRO A 318 -10.16 25.15 15.23
C PRO A 318 -10.66 24.48 13.94
N PRO A 319 -11.73 23.67 14.02
CA PRO A 319 -12.46 23.32 15.25
C PRO A 319 -11.83 22.12 15.99
N PHE A 320 -10.79 21.47 15.45
CA PHE A 320 -10.28 20.18 15.93
C PHE A 320 -9.27 20.28 17.08
N ASN A 321 -8.90 21.50 17.52
CA ASN A 321 -8.31 21.70 18.85
C ASN A 321 -9.31 21.36 19.97
N ASN A 322 -10.62 21.35 19.70
CA ASN A 322 -11.65 20.89 20.62
C ASN A 322 -11.93 19.40 20.44
N LYS A 323 -11.77 18.61 21.52
CA LYS A 323 -12.03 17.16 21.51
C LYS A 323 -13.48 16.82 21.13
N ASN A 324 -14.46 17.64 21.52
CA ASN A 324 -15.87 17.39 21.18
C ASN A 324 -16.12 17.50 19.66
N ALA A 325 -15.41 18.38 18.96
CA ALA A 325 -15.48 18.43 17.50
C ALA A 325 -14.94 17.15 16.85
N ARG A 326 -13.82 16.60 17.37
CA ARG A 326 -13.27 15.33 16.91
C ARG A 326 -14.21 14.16 17.20
N LEU A 327 -14.75 14.09 18.42
CA LEU A 327 -15.74 13.07 18.80
C LEU A 327 -17.02 13.14 17.96
N ALA A 328 -17.45 14.33 17.54
CA ALA A 328 -18.59 14.48 16.63
C ALA A 328 -18.37 13.76 15.29
N ILE A 329 -17.14 13.82 14.74
CA ILE A 329 -16.77 13.10 13.52
C ILE A 329 -16.75 11.57 13.77
N TYR A 330 -16.14 11.11 14.88
CA TYR A 330 -16.16 9.68 15.23
C TYR A 330 -17.60 9.15 15.29
N TYR A 331 -18.46 9.80 16.07
CA TYR A 331 -19.86 9.36 16.22
C TYR A 331 -20.70 9.54 14.96
N ALA A 332 -20.34 10.43 14.04
CA ALA A 332 -21.04 10.62 12.77
C ALA A 332 -20.58 9.67 11.65
N THR A 333 -19.46 8.95 11.84
CA THR A 333 -18.87 8.09 10.80
C THR A 333 -19.23 6.63 11.02
N ASN A 334 -20.04 6.06 10.13
CA ASN A 334 -20.41 4.65 10.15
C ASN A 334 -19.58 3.88 9.11
N ALA A 335 -18.40 3.38 9.55
CA ALA A 335 -17.48 2.66 8.69
C ALA A 335 -18.10 1.38 8.09
N ALA A 336 -18.88 0.62 8.87
CA ALA A 336 -19.57 -0.58 8.39
C ALA A 336 -20.59 -0.27 7.28
N LEU A 337 -21.33 0.84 7.41
CA LEU A 337 -22.26 1.27 6.37
C LEU A 337 -21.54 1.75 5.11
N LEU A 338 -20.37 2.40 5.25
CA LEU A 338 -19.53 2.78 4.11
C LEU A 338 -19.07 1.55 3.34
N ASP A 339 -18.50 0.56 4.02
CA ASP A 339 -18.07 -0.70 3.39
C ASP A 339 -19.26 -1.41 2.71
N GLN A 340 -20.39 -1.53 3.41
CA GLN A 340 -21.58 -2.15 2.85
C GLN A 340 -22.07 -1.49 1.56
N LYS A 341 -22.10 -0.15 1.52
CA LYS A 341 -22.66 0.60 0.40
C LYS A 341 -21.71 0.74 -0.78
N LEU A 342 -20.43 0.89 -0.51
CA LEU A 342 -19.42 1.13 -1.55
C LEU A 342 -18.74 -0.17 -2.02
N PHE A 343 -18.58 -1.13 -1.13
CA PHE A 343 -17.74 -2.32 -1.38
C PHE A 343 -18.45 -3.65 -1.14
N GLY A 344 -19.70 -3.66 -0.62
CA GLY A 344 -20.48 -4.90 -0.47
C GLY A 344 -20.09 -5.76 0.72
N ASN A 345 -19.61 -5.18 1.83
CA ASN A 345 -19.09 -5.84 3.03
C ASN A 345 -17.82 -6.67 2.76
N VAL A 346 -16.90 -6.14 1.97
CA VAL A 346 -15.63 -6.81 1.62
C VAL A 346 -14.56 -6.57 2.67
N TYR A 347 -14.57 -5.40 3.34
CA TYR A 347 -13.48 -4.97 4.21
C TYR A 347 -13.87 -4.99 5.69
N PRO A 348 -13.04 -5.60 6.56
CA PRO A 348 -13.30 -5.58 8.00
C PRO A 348 -13.08 -4.17 8.57
N VAL A 349 -14.05 -3.66 9.33
CA VAL A 349 -13.86 -2.42 10.09
C VAL A 349 -12.77 -2.61 11.12
N THR A 350 -11.88 -1.63 11.25
CA THR A 350 -10.80 -1.63 12.24
C THR A 350 -10.85 -0.40 13.13
N GLU A 351 -10.41 -0.57 14.37
CA GLU A 351 -10.28 0.49 15.38
C GLU A 351 -8.80 0.89 15.60
N SER A 352 -7.89 0.23 14.89
CA SER A 352 -6.44 0.40 15.03
C SER A 352 -5.82 1.05 13.80
N PHE A 353 -4.63 1.60 13.97
CA PHE A 353 -3.78 2.14 12.90
C PHE A 353 -3.14 1.05 12.02
N THR A 354 -3.29 -0.22 12.38
CA THR A 354 -2.98 -1.38 11.53
C THR A 354 -4.25 -2.15 11.23
N ALA A 355 -4.26 -2.90 10.14
CA ALA A 355 -5.31 -3.82 9.75
C ALA A 355 -4.93 -5.27 10.12
N PRO A 356 -5.84 -6.25 10.01
CA PRO A 356 -5.61 -7.63 10.45
C PRO A 356 -4.35 -8.31 9.89
N ALA A 357 -3.90 -7.92 8.70
CA ALA A 357 -2.69 -8.47 8.08
C ALA A 357 -1.40 -7.75 8.49
N GLY A 358 -1.49 -6.59 9.14
CA GLY A 358 -0.34 -5.82 9.60
C GLY A 358 0.22 -6.31 10.92
N LEU A 359 1.50 -6.02 11.18
CA LEU A 359 2.12 -6.31 12.46
C LEU A 359 1.44 -5.53 13.59
N PHE A 360 1.34 -6.18 14.74
CA PHE A 360 0.83 -5.59 15.99
C PHE A 360 -0.63 -5.12 15.92
N TYR A 361 -1.44 -5.70 15.04
CA TYR A 361 -2.86 -5.41 14.97
C TYR A 361 -3.55 -5.60 16.33
N GLU A 362 -4.42 -4.64 16.69
CA GLU A 362 -5.31 -4.70 17.86
C GLU A 362 -6.75 -4.62 17.38
N GLN A 363 -7.49 -5.70 17.58
CA GLN A 363 -8.87 -5.81 17.11
C GLN A 363 -9.85 -4.94 17.90
N ASN A 364 -9.66 -4.87 19.23
CA ASN A 364 -10.58 -4.21 20.14
C ASN A 364 -9.81 -3.14 20.93
N VAL A 365 -9.79 -1.90 20.41
CA VAL A 365 -9.05 -0.80 21.03
C VAL A 365 -9.84 -0.23 22.21
N PRO A 366 -9.30 -0.29 23.44
CA PRO A 366 -10.02 0.18 24.62
C PRO A 366 -10.42 1.66 24.53
N GLY A 367 -11.72 1.91 24.65
CA GLY A 367 -12.27 3.28 24.64
C GLY A 367 -12.43 3.88 23.25
N TYR A 368 -12.38 3.09 22.19
CA TYR A 368 -12.62 3.55 20.82
C TYR A 368 -14.06 4.04 20.66
N PRO A 369 -14.29 5.30 20.20
CA PRO A 369 -15.63 5.84 20.02
C PRO A 369 -16.29 5.24 18.79
N THR A 370 -17.35 4.45 18.96
CA THR A 370 -18.11 3.85 17.87
C THR A 370 -19.24 4.76 17.38
N TYR A 371 -19.73 4.52 16.17
CA TYR A 371 -20.83 5.27 15.54
C TYR A 371 -22.04 5.44 16.47
N ASP A 372 -22.48 6.69 16.65
CA ASP A 372 -23.67 7.07 17.40
C ASP A 372 -24.19 8.43 16.90
N LEU A 373 -25.16 8.40 15.98
CA LEU A 373 -25.68 9.61 15.37
C LEU A 373 -26.33 10.56 16.38
N ALA A 374 -26.91 10.04 17.47
CA ALA A 374 -27.55 10.87 18.48
C ALA A 374 -26.52 11.67 19.28
N LYS A 375 -25.41 11.01 19.67
CA LYS A 375 -24.27 11.70 20.31
C LYS A 375 -23.63 12.70 19.35
N ALA A 376 -23.46 12.36 18.07
CA ALA A 376 -22.92 13.29 17.07
C ALA A 376 -23.76 14.58 17.00
N LYS A 377 -25.09 14.45 16.86
CA LYS A 377 -26.03 15.58 16.83
C LYS A 377 -25.95 16.43 18.10
N ALA A 378 -25.90 15.79 19.27
CA ALA A 378 -25.79 16.49 20.55
C ALA A 378 -24.50 17.33 20.64
N LEU A 379 -23.37 16.76 20.24
CA LEU A 379 -22.09 17.47 20.23
C LEU A 379 -22.07 18.62 19.22
N VAL A 380 -22.58 18.40 18.00
CA VAL A 380 -22.68 19.46 16.98
C VAL A 380 -23.55 20.63 17.48
N LYS A 381 -24.67 20.33 18.14
CA LYS A 381 -25.52 21.35 18.78
C LYS A 381 -24.78 22.12 19.90
N GLN A 382 -24.05 21.40 20.75
CA GLN A 382 -23.24 22.00 21.82
C GLN A 382 -22.14 22.93 21.28
N LEU A 383 -21.59 22.59 20.11
CA LEU A 383 -20.57 23.39 19.42
C LEU A 383 -21.13 24.61 18.67
N GLY A 384 -22.45 24.76 18.60
CA GLY A 384 -23.10 25.82 17.81
C GLY A 384 -23.07 25.59 16.30
N GLY A 385 -22.88 24.34 15.87
CA GLY A 385 -22.65 23.91 14.49
C GLY A 385 -21.22 23.47 14.24
N LEU A 386 -21.00 22.79 13.13
CA LEU A 386 -19.63 22.32 12.74
C LEU A 386 -19.47 22.47 11.24
N ASN A 387 -18.62 23.42 10.82
CA ASN A 387 -18.23 23.62 9.43
C ASN A 387 -16.76 23.24 9.27
N ILE A 388 -16.46 22.36 8.31
CA ILE A 388 -15.13 21.77 8.16
C ILE A 388 -14.70 21.69 6.70
N ASN A 389 -13.39 21.74 6.50
CA ASN A 389 -12.74 21.44 5.22
C ASN A 389 -11.95 20.14 5.37
N TYR A 390 -12.09 19.24 4.41
CA TYR A 390 -11.29 18.04 4.35
C TYR A 390 -10.84 17.68 2.94
N PHE A 391 -9.69 17.05 2.83
CA PHE A 391 -9.05 16.78 1.56
C PHE A 391 -8.44 15.38 1.50
N THR A 392 -8.24 14.91 0.28
CA THR A 392 -7.52 13.68 -0.04
C THR A 392 -6.86 13.75 -1.41
N ILE A 393 -6.14 12.69 -1.77
CA ILE A 393 -5.64 12.45 -3.11
C ILE A 393 -6.80 12.21 -4.09
N THR A 394 -6.63 12.63 -5.34
CA THR A 394 -7.59 12.38 -6.42
C THR A 394 -7.50 10.92 -6.87
N GLN A 395 -8.37 10.08 -6.35
CA GLN A 395 -8.55 8.69 -6.73
C GLN A 395 -10.04 8.33 -6.65
N PRO A 396 -10.60 7.53 -7.57
CA PRO A 396 -12.04 7.25 -7.61
C PRO A 396 -12.60 6.74 -6.29
N GLN A 397 -11.94 5.77 -5.66
CA GLN A 397 -12.38 5.17 -4.38
C GLN A 397 -12.41 6.17 -3.24
N THR A 398 -11.37 7.00 -3.09
CA THR A 398 -11.33 8.02 -2.04
C THR A 398 -12.37 9.10 -2.27
N GLN A 399 -12.66 9.44 -3.52
CA GLN A 399 -13.72 10.38 -3.88
C GLN A 399 -15.10 9.85 -3.46
N ASP A 400 -15.42 8.62 -3.80
CA ASP A 400 -16.71 7.98 -3.42
C ASP A 400 -16.86 7.91 -1.90
N MET A 401 -15.79 7.53 -1.17
CA MET A 401 -15.80 7.48 0.29
C MET A 401 -16.02 8.87 0.91
N MET A 402 -15.33 9.90 0.42
CA MET A 402 -15.48 11.25 0.96
C MET A 402 -16.87 11.83 0.72
N VAL A 403 -17.46 11.61 -0.45
CA VAL A 403 -18.83 12.02 -0.75
C VAL A 403 -19.81 11.29 0.16
N ALA A 404 -19.65 9.98 0.35
CA ALA A 404 -20.51 9.20 1.25
C ALA A 404 -20.38 9.67 2.71
N MET A 405 -19.15 9.92 3.20
CA MET A 405 -18.93 10.48 4.54
C MET A 405 -19.54 11.88 4.68
N GLN A 406 -19.43 12.75 3.69
CA GLN A 406 -20.07 14.07 3.69
C GLN A 406 -21.58 13.96 3.92
N GLN A 407 -22.23 13.01 3.23
CA GLN A 407 -23.68 12.77 3.41
C GLN A 407 -24.03 12.24 4.81
N MET A 408 -23.18 11.36 5.37
CA MET A 408 -23.36 10.89 6.75
C MET A 408 -23.21 12.02 7.75
N TRP A 409 -22.19 12.84 7.61
CA TRP A 409 -21.90 13.97 8.52
C TRP A 409 -22.99 15.04 8.45
N LYS A 410 -23.57 15.25 7.25
CA LYS A 410 -24.70 16.16 7.09
C LYS A 410 -25.92 15.75 7.94
N GLN A 411 -26.15 14.43 8.14
CA GLN A 411 -27.22 13.95 9.00
C GLN A 411 -27.01 14.32 10.48
N ALA A 412 -25.76 14.52 10.90
CA ALA A 412 -25.41 14.99 12.23
C ALA A 412 -25.43 16.54 12.34
N GLY A 413 -25.66 17.27 11.24
CA GLY A 413 -25.60 18.73 11.19
C GLY A 413 -24.18 19.27 10.94
N ILE A 414 -23.27 18.43 10.42
CA ILE A 414 -21.91 18.83 10.07
C ILE A 414 -21.89 19.23 8.58
N ASN A 415 -21.38 20.43 8.29
CA ASN A 415 -21.18 20.92 6.94
C ASN A 415 -19.73 20.72 6.53
N ALA A 416 -19.47 19.86 5.57
CA ALA A 416 -18.13 19.52 5.11
C ALA A 416 -17.89 19.96 3.67
N SER A 417 -16.82 20.69 3.41
CA SER A 417 -16.31 21.02 2.08
C SER A 417 -15.20 20.06 1.71
N ILE A 418 -15.32 19.43 0.53
CA ILE A 418 -14.37 18.41 0.06
C ILE A 418 -13.41 19.02 -0.94
N HIS A 419 -12.13 18.63 -0.86
CA HIS A 419 -11.09 19.02 -1.80
C HIS A 419 -10.27 17.80 -2.23
N PHE A 420 -10.05 17.67 -3.53
CA PHE A 420 -9.27 16.59 -4.15
C PHE A 420 -8.01 17.17 -4.79
N TYR A 421 -6.86 16.57 -4.54
CA TYR A 421 -5.56 17.05 -5.02
C TYR A 421 -4.74 15.93 -5.65
N GLY A 422 -3.98 16.24 -6.70
CA GLY A 422 -2.88 15.37 -7.13
C GLY A 422 -1.79 15.32 -6.05
N LEU A 423 -0.95 14.27 -6.04
CA LEU A 423 0.01 13.98 -4.97
C LEU A 423 0.89 15.19 -4.60
N ALA A 424 1.50 15.86 -5.56
CA ALA A 424 2.38 17.01 -5.30
C ALA A 424 1.64 18.20 -4.66
N GLN A 425 0.37 18.40 -5.01
CA GLN A 425 -0.46 19.45 -4.42
C GLN A 425 -0.98 19.03 -3.06
N LEU A 426 -1.30 17.75 -2.87
CA LEU A 426 -1.69 17.17 -1.56
C LEU A 426 -0.61 17.42 -0.51
N ILE A 427 0.66 17.13 -0.84
CA ILE A 427 1.79 17.33 0.07
C ILE A 427 1.88 18.80 0.50
N LYS A 428 1.63 19.76 -0.40
CA LYS A 428 1.65 21.19 -0.08
C LYS A 428 0.54 21.61 0.90
N GLN A 429 -0.60 20.87 0.95
CA GLN A 429 -1.68 21.20 1.88
C GLN A 429 -1.24 21.05 3.34
N PHE A 430 -0.36 20.10 3.64
CA PHE A 430 0.13 19.90 5.01
C PHE A 430 0.99 21.04 5.55
N ALA A 431 1.55 21.87 4.69
CA ALA A 431 2.28 23.07 5.10
C ALA A 431 1.34 24.24 5.48
N GLY A 432 0.04 24.14 5.20
CA GLY A 432 -0.97 25.16 5.45
C GLY A 432 -1.85 24.86 6.68
N PRO A 433 -2.88 25.68 6.91
CA PRO A 433 -3.82 25.53 8.02
C PRO A 433 -4.92 24.52 7.68
N TRP A 434 -4.55 23.27 7.40
CA TRP A 434 -5.51 22.21 7.09
C TRP A 434 -6.27 21.73 8.33
N GLN A 435 -7.49 21.21 8.15
CA GLN A 435 -8.36 20.73 9.23
C GLN A 435 -8.44 19.20 9.29
N ILE A 436 -8.82 18.56 8.18
CA ILE A 436 -8.89 17.10 8.06
C ILE A 436 -8.18 16.67 6.79
N ALA A 437 -7.37 15.62 6.89
CA ALA A 437 -6.84 14.84 5.78
C ALA A 437 -7.44 13.42 5.85
N PHE A 438 -7.87 12.89 4.71
CA PHE A 438 -8.33 11.52 4.57
C PHE A 438 -7.29 10.74 3.79
N GLN A 439 -6.73 9.70 4.38
CA GLN A 439 -5.60 8.95 3.82
C GLN A 439 -5.56 7.51 4.34
N THR A 440 -4.65 6.71 3.81
CA THR A 440 -4.30 5.42 4.40
C THR A 440 -3.34 5.61 5.57
N ALA A 441 -3.48 4.83 6.62
CA ALA A 441 -2.76 5.00 7.88
C ALA A 441 -1.52 4.12 8.00
N GLY A 442 -1.03 3.43 6.98
CA GLY A 442 -0.13 2.44 7.40
C GLY A 442 0.89 1.84 6.46
N ALA A 443 1.67 1.00 7.06
CA ALA A 443 2.65 0.11 6.51
C ALA A 443 2.49 -1.25 7.21
N TRP A 444 3.17 -2.27 6.73
CA TRP A 444 3.20 -3.59 7.37
C TRP A 444 3.69 -3.51 8.82
N ASP A 445 4.77 -2.79 9.08
CA ASP A 445 5.19 -2.38 10.43
C ASP A 445 4.73 -0.94 10.72
N PRO A 446 4.10 -0.66 11.86
CA PRO A 446 3.63 0.69 12.19
C PRO A 446 4.72 1.75 12.24
N ALA A 447 6.00 1.37 12.40
CA ALA A 447 7.13 2.30 12.40
C ALA A 447 7.59 2.70 10.99
N ALA A 448 7.20 1.93 9.95
CA ALA A 448 7.71 2.11 8.59
C ALA A 448 6.93 3.15 7.79
N GLY A 449 7.56 3.69 6.76
CA GLY A 449 6.96 4.47 5.69
C GLY A 449 5.99 5.55 6.13
N VAL A 450 4.77 5.45 5.64
CA VAL A 450 3.64 6.34 6.00
C VAL A 450 2.87 5.88 7.25
N GLY A 451 3.49 5.03 8.06
CA GLY A 451 2.92 4.45 9.26
C GLY A 451 2.63 5.45 10.39
N LEU A 452 2.60 4.93 11.60
CA LEU A 452 2.13 5.67 12.79
C LEU A 452 2.93 6.96 13.06
N GLY A 453 4.25 6.90 12.89
CA GLY A 453 5.13 8.06 13.10
C GLY A 453 4.86 9.20 12.14
N PHE A 454 4.63 8.89 10.86
CA PHE A 454 4.29 9.87 9.84
C PHE A 454 2.99 10.63 10.19
N ARG A 455 1.99 9.92 10.73
CA ARG A 455 0.66 10.45 11.03
C ARG A 455 0.59 11.21 12.35
N PHE A 456 1.29 10.74 13.37
CA PHE A 456 1.01 11.14 14.75
C PHE A 456 2.22 11.69 15.53
N LEU A 457 3.48 11.53 15.07
CA LEU A 457 4.61 12.16 15.76
C LEU A 457 4.57 13.68 15.63
N SER A 458 4.79 14.38 16.74
CA SER A 458 4.86 15.84 16.78
C SER A 458 5.91 16.43 15.84
N ALA A 459 6.99 15.70 15.58
CA ALA A 459 8.08 16.09 14.68
C ALA A 459 7.75 15.91 13.18
N SER A 460 6.71 15.15 12.83
CA SER A 460 6.32 14.95 11.45
C SER A 460 5.64 16.19 10.86
N PRO A 461 6.08 16.68 9.69
CA PRO A 461 5.42 17.81 9.02
C PRO A 461 3.99 17.48 8.56
N PHE A 462 3.65 16.20 8.48
CA PHE A 462 2.34 15.70 8.08
C PHE A 462 1.41 15.44 9.25
N SER A 463 1.93 15.50 10.50
CA SER A 463 1.12 15.29 11.71
C SER A 463 0.31 16.53 12.07
N GLY A 464 -0.97 16.31 12.31
CA GLY A 464 -1.85 17.29 12.95
C GLY A 464 -1.84 17.25 14.48
N VAL A 465 -1.10 16.32 15.09
CA VAL A 465 -1.04 16.11 16.54
C VAL A 465 0.26 16.67 17.11
N HIS A 466 0.20 17.19 18.33
CA HIS A 466 1.38 17.59 19.10
C HIS A 466 1.19 17.10 20.53
N ASP A 467 1.62 15.88 20.80
CA ASP A 467 1.40 15.21 22.08
C ASP A 467 2.64 14.41 22.50
N PRO A 468 3.46 14.94 23.45
CA PRO A 468 4.68 14.27 23.87
C PRO A 468 4.47 12.88 24.49
N LYS A 469 3.27 12.60 25.05
CA LYS A 469 2.96 11.28 25.58
C LYS A 469 2.73 10.27 24.47
N LEU A 470 2.05 10.66 23.40
CA LEU A 470 1.90 9.82 22.21
C LEU A 470 3.24 9.61 21.50
N ASP A 471 4.06 10.68 21.38
CA ASP A 471 5.42 10.58 20.85
C ASP A 471 6.26 9.54 21.59
N ALA A 472 6.19 9.56 22.94
CA ALA A 472 6.93 8.61 23.76
C ALA A 472 6.49 7.16 23.55
N LEU A 473 5.18 6.92 23.34
CA LEU A 473 4.65 5.58 23.04
C LEU A 473 5.12 5.08 21.68
N ILE A 474 5.01 5.92 20.64
CA ILE A 474 5.39 5.58 19.26
C ILE A 474 6.90 5.31 19.17
N LEU A 475 7.72 6.26 19.66
CA LEU A 475 9.17 6.14 19.63
C LEU A 475 9.68 5.00 20.52
N GLY A 476 9.02 4.77 21.66
CA GLY A 476 9.32 3.63 22.53
C GLY A 476 9.03 2.29 21.88
N ALA A 477 7.93 2.19 21.11
CA ALA A 477 7.61 1.00 20.35
C ALA A 477 8.62 0.75 19.22
N GLN A 478 9.01 1.78 18.49
CA GLN A 478 10.04 1.70 17.46
C GLN A 478 11.39 1.25 18.05
N ALA A 479 11.76 1.80 19.21
CA ALA A 479 13.04 1.51 19.86
C ALA A 479 13.11 0.09 20.45
N ALA A 480 12.00 -0.50 20.84
CA ALA A 480 11.98 -1.78 21.53
C ALA A 480 12.33 -2.95 20.59
N VAL A 481 13.35 -3.74 20.98
CA VAL A 481 13.82 -4.90 20.19
C VAL A 481 12.88 -6.11 20.34
N ALA A 482 12.32 -6.32 21.54
CA ALA A 482 11.45 -7.47 21.79
C ALA A 482 10.05 -7.26 21.19
N PRO A 483 9.54 -8.13 20.30
CA PRO A 483 8.22 -7.96 19.67
C PRO A 483 7.06 -7.76 20.68
N ALA A 484 7.09 -8.49 21.81
CA ALA A 484 6.07 -8.34 22.85
C ALA A 484 6.09 -6.95 23.52
N ALA A 485 7.27 -6.33 23.67
CA ALA A 485 7.39 -4.98 24.20
C ALA A 485 6.90 -3.95 23.17
N ARG A 486 7.19 -4.15 21.88
CA ARG A 486 6.65 -3.33 20.77
C ARG A 486 5.13 -3.40 20.77
N LYS A 487 4.55 -4.62 20.73
CA LYS A 487 3.09 -4.82 20.76
C LYS A 487 2.43 -4.05 21.91
N LYS A 488 2.96 -4.22 23.13
CA LYS A 488 2.43 -3.54 24.32
C LYS A 488 2.39 -2.01 24.16
N LEU A 489 3.44 -1.41 23.61
CA LEU A 489 3.52 0.03 23.43
C LEU A 489 2.60 0.50 22.28
N TYR A 490 2.47 -0.27 21.21
CA TYR A 490 1.52 0.01 20.14
C TYR A 490 0.07 -0.10 20.61
N ASP A 491 -0.27 -1.09 21.43
CA ASP A 491 -1.62 -1.20 22.03
C ASP A 491 -1.94 0.01 22.92
N GLN A 492 -0.95 0.47 23.69
CA GLN A 492 -1.09 1.70 24.49
C GLN A 492 -1.25 2.93 23.59
N ALA A 493 -0.53 3.02 22.48
CA ALA A 493 -0.67 4.11 21.51
C ALA A 493 -2.06 4.10 20.86
N ALA A 494 -2.57 2.94 20.44
CA ALA A 494 -3.90 2.78 19.87
C ALA A 494 -4.99 3.24 20.85
N ALA A 495 -4.95 2.74 22.10
CA ALA A 495 -5.87 3.17 23.15
C ALA A 495 -5.77 4.68 23.43
N TYR A 496 -4.57 5.25 23.43
CA TYR A 496 -4.35 6.67 23.66
C TYR A 496 -4.90 7.54 22.53
N ILE A 497 -4.70 7.12 21.26
CA ILE A 497 -5.29 7.77 20.07
C ILE A 497 -6.82 7.77 20.17
N ALA A 498 -7.43 6.63 20.49
CA ALA A 498 -8.87 6.48 20.66
C ALA A 498 -9.42 7.36 21.79
N GLN A 499 -8.80 7.30 22.98
CA GLN A 499 -9.21 8.09 24.15
C GLN A 499 -9.12 9.59 23.91
N ASN A 500 -8.18 10.07 23.09
CA ASN A 500 -8.04 11.47 22.74
C ASN A 500 -8.75 11.87 21.45
N ALA A 501 -9.39 10.91 20.78
CA ALA A 501 -10.08 11.09 19.51
C ALA A 501 -9.18 11.77 18.46
N TYR A 502 -7.95 11.24 18.25
CA TYR A 502 -6.99 11.85 17.34
C TYR A 502 -7.23 11.52 15.87
N GLY A 503 -7.99 10.48 15.55
CA GLY A 503 -8.42 10.14 14.19
C GLY A 503 -9.12 8.79 14.17
N PRO A 504 -10.35 8.68 13.61
CA PRO A 504 -10.99 7.40 13.42
C PRO A 504 -10.31 6.62 12.31
N PHE A 505 -10.11 5.34 12.54
CA PHE A 505 -9.75 4.36 11.54
C PHE A 505 -11.03 3.74 10.96
N LEU A 506 -11.04 3.37 9.69
CA LEU A 506 -12.23 2.85 9.03
C LEU A 506 -12.08 1.35 8.73
N PHE A 507 -11.50 1.04 7.61
CA PHE A 507 -11.22 -0.32 7.14
C PHE A 507 -10.04 -0.27 6.17
N PRO A 508 -9.30 -1.39 6.02
CA PRO A 508 -8.27 -1.49 5.00
C PRO A 508 -8.92 -1.67 3.64
N ILE A 509 -8.54 -0.86 2.65
CA ILE A 509 -8.85 -1.18 1.27
C ILE A 509 -7.66 -1.96 0.73
N SER A 510 -7.91 -3.19 0.28
CA SER A 510 -6.95 -4.02 -0.41
C SER A 510 -7.27 -4.09 -1.90
N GLY A 511 -6.25 -4.34 -2.69
CA GLY A 511 -6.38 -4.70 -4.08
C GLY A 511 -6.65 -6.19 -4.28
N TRP A 512 -6.71 -6.57 -5.54
CA TRP A 512 -6.73 -7.96 -5.98
C TRP A 512 -5.68 -8.16 -7.04
N ASN A 513 -4.99 -9.29 -6.96
CA ASN A 513 -4.16 -9.78 -8.03
C ASN A 513 -4.96 -10.74 -8.90
N ILE A 514 -4.82 -10.57 -10.18
CA ILE A 514 -5.49 -11.36 -11.21
C ILE A 514 -4.45 -12.21 -11.92
N ALA A 515 -4.72 -13.51 -12.09
CA ALA A 515 -3.84 -14.41 -12.82
C ALA A 515 -4.63 -15.25 -13.83
N LYS A 516 -4.15 -15.28 -15.09
CA LYS A 516 -4.67 -16.10 -16.17
C LYS A 516 -3.49 -16.62 -17.01
N GLY A 517 -3.07 -17.84 -16.72
CA GLY A 517 -1.87 -18.42 -17.35
C GLY A 517 -0.58 -18.11 -16.59
N ALA A 518 -0.68 -17.67 -15.33
CA ALA A 518 0.41 -17.51 -14.38
C ALA A 518 -0.02 -18.00 -13.00
N GLN A 519 0.93 -18.46 -12.20
CA GLN A 519 0.68 -18.88 -10.82
C GLN A 519 1.93 -18.64 -9.96
N GLY A 520 1.73 -18.43 -8.67
CA GLY A 520 2.80 -18.26 -7.69
C GLY A 520 2.35 -17.40 -6.48
N PRO A 521 3.23 -17.32 -5.47
CA PRO A 521 2.98 -16.51 -4.26
C PRO A 521 2.80 -15.02 -4.61
N GLY A 522 1.78 -14.41 -4.02
CA GLY A 522 1.35 -13.06 -4.34
C GLY A 522 0.34 -12.98 -5.50
N LEU A 523 0.42 -13.84 -6.51
CA LEU A 523 -0.54 -13.88 -7.63
C LEU A 523 -1.74 -14.78 -7.36
N THR A 524 -1.52 -16.02 -6.93
CA THR A 524 -2.57 -17.02 -6.74
C THR A 524 -2.72 -17.47 -5.29
N THR A 525 -1.74 -17.21 -4.44
CA THR A 525 -1.82 -17.33 -2.99
C THR A 525 -1.53 -15.97 -2.37
N PRO A 526 -2.33 -15.53 -1.36
CA PRO A 526 -2.23 -14.17 -0.86
C PRO A 526 -1.00 -13.96 0.01
N ILE A 527 -0.29 -12.86 -0.25
CA ILE A 527 0.74 -12.31 0.64
C ILE A 527 0.25 -10.95 1.12
N PRO A 528 0.47 -10.54 2.38
CA PRO A 528 0.08 -9.21 2.84
C PRO A 528 0.73 -8.11 1.99
N SER A 529 -0.05 -7.12 1.60
CA SER A 529 0.51 -5.96 0.89
C SER A 529 1.36 -5.13 1.84
N VAL A 530 2.46 -4.60 1.32
CA VAL A 530 3.26 -3.60 2.01
C VAL A 530 2.82 -2.23 1.49
N ALA A 531 2.39 -1.36 2.39
CA ALA A 531 1.81 -0.07 2.04
C ALA A 531 0.66 -0.17 1.03
N VAL A 532 0.91 0.04 -0.26
CA VAL A 532 -0.12 0.11 -1.31
C VAL A 532 0.06 -0.92 -2.43
N ASN A 533 1.14 -1.70 -2.40
CA ASN A 533 1.46 -2.63 -3.47
C ASN A 533 1.41 -4.08 -3.01
N PRO A 534 1.03 -4.99 -3.92
CA PRO A 534 1.13 -6.41 -3.66
C PRO A 534 2.59 -6.84 -3.54
N GLN A 535 2.86 -7.77 -2.64
CA GLN A 535 4.11 -8.50 -2.62
C GLN A 535 3.97 -9.72 -3.53
N ILE A 536 4.86 -9.87 -4.51
CA ILE A 536 4.92 -11.04 -5.40
C ILE A 536 6.33 -11.60 -5.37
N LEU A 537 6.44 -12.89 -5.07
CA LEU A 537 7.74 -13.58 -5.06
C LEU A 537 8.04 -14.06 -6.48
N TRP A 538 8.68 -13.21 -7.27
CA TRP A 538 8.88 -13.38 -8.71
C TRP A 538 9.71 -14.62 -9.08
N GLU A 539 10.61 -15.05 -8.21
CA GLU A 539 11.41 -16.26 -8.41
C GLU A 539 10.54 -17.53 -8.38
N ASP A 540 9.44 -17.49 -7.61
CA ASP A 540 8.49 -18.60 -7.43
C ASP A 540 7.29 -18.54 -8.40
N VAL A 541 7.22 -17.52 -9.27
CA VAL A 541 6.16 -17.40 -10.28
C VAL A 541 6.48 -18.27 -11.49
N SER A 542 5.48 -19.01 -11.97
CA SER A 542 5.56 -19.84 -13.18
C SER A 542 4.41 -19.58 -14.15
N ALA A 543 4.63 -19.84 -15.44
CA ALA A 543 3.54 -19.95 -16.40
C ALA A 543 2.73 -21.23 -16.12
N SER A 544 1.40 -21.17 -16.23
CA SER A 544 0.48 -22.27 -15.95
C SER A 544 -0.15 -22.85 -17.21
#